data_4803f8bf577a6d5239dcbbd19035e7ea
#
_entry.id   4803f8bf577a6d5239dcbbd19035e7ea
#
_cell.length_a   1.000
_cell.length_b   1.000
_cell.length_c   1.000
_cell.angle_alpha   90.00
_cell.angle_beta   90.00
_cell.angle_gamma   90.00
#
_symmetry.space_group_name_H-M   'P 1'
#
loop_
_entity.id
_entity.type
_entity.pdbx_description
1 polymer ?
#
loop_
_entity_poly.entity_id
_entity_poly.type
_entity_poly.pdbx_seq_one_letter_code
_entity_poly.pdbx_strand_id
1 'polypeptide(L)'
;MKTVALIPIKLGSVRVPQKNIKPFFDGTPLMHFIQKACLEAKNIDEVYIYCSNEAVKDYVLPGVKFLKRPEYLDGDNINANDFIREFMNTVDADIYVNAHTTSPFAKPETIDECVEKVASGEYDSAFCAEALRTFMWEDGKPINFDPDHFPRTQDLPLIYGETSIAYVFTKESFLKHNRRLGSKPYIK
;
A
#
# COMPACT_ATOMS: atom_id res chain seq x y z
N MET A 1 11.56 13.83 -10.95
CA MET A 1 10.14 13.43 -10.78
C MET A 1 9.83 13.58 -9.31
N LYS A 2 8.71 14.19 -8.97
CA LYS A 2 8.26 14.32 -7.57
C LYS A 2 7.52 13.05 -7.15
N THR A 3 7.94 12.45 -6.05
CA THR A 3 7.33 11.24 -5.47
C THR A 3 6.70 11.56 -4.12
N VAL A 4 5.43 11.21 -3.95
CA VAL A 4 4.69 11.49 -2.72
C VAL A 4 4.10 10.19 -2.14
N ALA A 5 4.34 9.96 -0.85
CA ALA A 5 3.68 8.88 -0.13
C ALA A 5 2.39 9.36 0.55
N LEU A 6 1.32 8.61 0.34
CA LEU A 6 0.08 8.77 1.06
C LEU A 6 -0.17 7.56 1.97
N ILE A 7 -0.42 7.81 3.25
CA ILE A 7 -0.76 6.81 4.27
C ILE A 7 -2.22 7.07 4.68
N PRO A 8 -3.19 6.34 4.10
CA PRO A 8 -4.59 6.52 4.45
C PRO A 8 -4.88 5.91 5.82
N ILE A 9 -5.51 6.70 6.70
CA ILE A 9 -5.90 6.29 8.04
C ILE A 9 -7.39 6.48 8.26
N LYS A 10 -8.02 5.46 8.86
CA LYS A 10 -9.38 5.52 9.41
C LYS A 10 -9.30 5.10 10.87
N LEU A 11 -9.76 5.94 11.81
CA LEU A 11 -9.76 5.62 13.24
C LEU A 11 -10.89 4.68 13.63
N GLY A 12 -11.99 4.68 12.88
CA GLY A 12 -13.15 3.80 13.08
C GLY A 12 -12.94 2.37 12.55
N SER A 13 -11.83 1.70 12.93
CA SER A 13 -11.56 0.31 12.53
C SER A 13 -12.51 -0.67 13.21
N VAL A 14 -13.29 -1.43 12.44
CA VAL A 14 -14.31 -2.37 12.94
C VAL A 14 -13.67 -3.63 13.56
N ARG A 15 -12.76 -4.29 12.84
CA ARG A 15 -12.13 -5.57 13.28
C ARG A 15 -11.24 -5.42 14.50
N VAL A 16 -10.48 -4.32 14.59
CA VAL A 16 -9.64 -3.97 15.74
C VAL A 16 -9.84 -2.49 16.01
N PRO A 17 -10.59 -2.09 17.05
CA PRO A 17 -10.85 -0.68 17.36
C PRO A 17 -9.56 0.11 17.50
N GLN A 18 -9.53 1.30 16.89
CA GLN A 18 -8.40 2.23 16.91
C GLN A 18 -7.05 1.62 16.47
N LYS A 19 -7.07 0.57 15.65
CA LYS A 19 -5.89 -0.20 15.24
C LYS A 19 -4.66 0.66 14.93
N ASN A 20 -4.83 1.75 14.19
CA ASN A 20 -3.73 2.54 13.68
C ASN A 20 -2.94 3.29 14.76
N ILE A 21 -3.61 3.66 15.86
CA ILE A 21 -3.01 4.37 17.01
C ILE A 21 -2.79 3.45 18.22
N LYS A 22 -3.16 2.17 18.10
CA LYS A 22 -2.95 1.20 19.17
C LYS A 22 -1.45 0.93 19.35
N PRO A 23 -0.93 1.06 20.58
CA PRO A 23 0.49 0.85 20.84
C PRO A 23 0.86 -0.64 20.84
N PHE A 24 2.07 -0.93 20.39
CA PHE A 24 2.77 -2.18 20.62
C PHE A 24 3.26 -2.26 22.08
N PHE A 25 3.96 -3.36 22.42
CA PHE A 25 4.50 -3.60 23.76
C PHE A 25 5.47 -2.52 24.27
N ASP A 26 6.16 -1.85 23.34
CA ASP A 26 7.11 -0.75 23.59
C ASP A 26 6.44 0.64 23.62
N GLY A 27 5.11 0.69 23.51
CA GLY A 27 4.33 1.93 23.46
C GLY A 27 4.27 2.57 22.06
N THR A 28 4.93 2.03 21.04
CA THR A 28 4.94 2.59 19.68
C THR A 28 3.60 2.35 18.98
N PRO A 29 2.86 3.39 18.52
CA PRO A 29 1.65 3.22 17.75
C PRO A 29 1.89 2.53 16.41
N LEU A 30 0.94 1.67 15.97
CA LEU A 30 1.07 0.92 14.71
C LEU A 30 1.43 1.83 13.52
N MET A 31 0.81 2.99 13.42
CA MET A 31 1.04 3.90 12.30
C MET A 31 2.45 4.50 12.23
N HIS A 32 3.23 4.46 13.33
CA HIS A 32 4.59 4.99 13.33
C HIS A 32 5.55 4.17 12.47
N PHE A 33 5.34 2.85 12.37
CA PHE A 33 6.23 1.97 11.61
C PHE A 33 6.25 2.34 10.13
N ILE A 34 5.08 2.48 9.50
CA ILE A 34 5.02 2.84 8.08
C ILE A 34 5.42 4.30 7.83
N GLN A 35 5.16 5.22 8.77
CA GLN A 35 5.66 6.59 8.67
C GLN A 35 7.19 6.62 8.63
N LYS A 36 7.85 5.88 9.55
CA LYS A 36 9.32 5.75 9.57
C LYS A 36 9.84 5.16 8.27
N ALA A 37 9.27 4.05 7.80
CA ALA A 37 9.69 3.42 6.55
C ALA A 37 9.59 4.38 5.36
N CYS A 38 8.51 5.18 5.27
CA CYS A 38 8.37 6.17 4.21
C CYS A 38 9.31 7.37 4.36
N LEU A 39 9.62 7.82 5.59
CA LEU A 39 10.57 8.91 5.85
C LEU A 39 12.02 8.50 5.57
N GLU A 40 12.37 7.24 5.80
CA GLU A 40 13.70 6.69 5.59
C GLU A 40 13.94 6.26 4.13
N ALA A 41 12.88 6.12 3.34
CA ALA A 41 12.97 5.84 1.92
C ALA A 41 13.58 7.04 1.17
N LYS A 42 14.59 6.79 0.33
CA LYS A 42 15.39 7.82 -0.35
C LYS A 42 14.69 8.46 -1.54
N ASN A 43 13.72 7.73 -2.10
CA ASN A 43 13.03 8.12 -3.33
C ASN A 43 11.64 8.73 -3.06
N ILE A 44 11.34 9.12 -1.81
CA ILE A 44 10.12 9.82 -1.42
C ILE A 44 10.44 11.25 -1.02
N ASP A 45 9.83 12.23 -1.69
CA ASP A 45 10.03 13.67 -1.40
C ASP A 45 9.14 14.16 -0.26
N GLU A 46 7.91 13.64 -0.17
CA GLU A 46 6.93 14.08 0.83
C GLU A 46 6.08 12.90 1.32
N VAL A 47 5.81 12.86 2.62
CA VAL A 47 4.97 11.83 3.27
C VAL A 47 3.74 12.47 3.88
N TYR A 48 2.55 11.92 3.62
CA TYR A 48 1.28 12.43 4.12
C TYR A 48 0.50 11.37 4.88
N ILE A 49 0.02 11.74 6.07
CA ILE A 49 -1.11 11.08 6.73
C ILE A 49 -2.40 11.68 6.17
N TYR A 50 -3.24 10.84 5.58
CA TYR A 50 -4.52 11.22 4.98
C TYR A 50 -5.68 10.64 5.79
N CYS A 51 -6.29 11.48 6.64
CA CYS A 51 -7.30 11.07 7.62
C CYS A 51 -8.37 12.16 7.78
N SER A 52 -9.63 11.76 7.93
CA SER A 52 -10.76 12.66 8.21
C SER A 52 -10.77 13.19 9.65
N ASN A 53 -10.26 12.41 10.59
CA ASN A 53 -10.25 12.74 12.01
C ASN A 53 -8.92 13.38 12.43
N GLU A 54 -9.00 14.62 12.93
CA GLU A 54 -7.83 15.41 13.33
C GLU A 54 -7.11 14.89 14.59
N ALA A 55 -7.75 14.06 15.40
CA ALA A 55 -7.12 13.43 16.55
C ALA A 55 -5.89 12.57 16.17
N VAL A 56 -5.76 12.18 14.90
CA VAL A 56 -4.58 11.47 14.39
C VAL A 56 -3.31 12.34 14.39
N LYS A 57 -3.45 13.67 14.46
CA LYS A 57 -2.31 14.62 14.45
C LYS A 57 -1.32 14.37 15.59
N ASP A 58 -1.81 13.92 16.75
CA ASP A 58 -0.97 13.62 17.92
C ASP A 58 0.00 12.45 17.69
N TYR A 59 -0.24 11.68 16.61
CA TYR A 59 0.54 10.51 16.21
C TYR A 59 1.32 10.71 14.91
N VAL A 60 1.34 11.94 14.38
CA VAL A 60 2.09 12.25 13.15
C VAL A 60 3.54 12.55 13.51
N LEU A 61 4.47 11.82 12.91
CA LEU A 61 5.90 12.00 13.16
C LEU A 61 6.42 13.30 12.53
N PRO A 62 7.47 13.92 13.14
CA PRO A 62 8.18 15.02 12.50
C PRO A 62 8.62 14.68 11.08
N GLY A 63 8.41 15.58 10.13
CA GLY A 63 8.68 15.37 8.71
C GLY A 63 7.51 14.79 7.91
N VAL A 64 6.49 14.24 8.56
CA VAL A 64 5.24 13.81 7.92
C VAL A 64 4.21 14.94 7.96
N LYS A 65 3.51 15.15 6.86
CA LYS A 65 2.44 16.14 6.73
C LYS A 65 1.08 15.51 7.02
N PHE A 66 0.21 16.25 7.68
CA PHE A 66 -1.20 15.86 7.81
C PHE A 66 -2.03 16.55 6.73
N LEU A 67 -2.81 15.77 6.01
CA LEU A 67 -3.83 16.26 5.09
C LEU A 67 -5.21 15.75 5.53
N LYS A 68 -6.14 16.67 5.78
CA LYS A 68 -7.51 16.32 6.17
C LYS A 68 -8.24 15.71 4.99
N ARG A 69 -8.70 14.46 5.15
CA ARG A 69 -9.53 13.77 4.19
C ARG A 69 -10.98 14.18 4.36
N PRO A 70 -11.74 14.47 3.29
CA PRO A 70 -13.18 14.66 3.35
C PRO A 70 -13.90 13.47 4.01
N GLU A 71 -14.83 13.74 4.90
CA GLU A 71 -15.52 12.71 5.71
C GLU A 71 -16.32 11.73 4.87
N TYR A 72 -16.86 12.16 3.71
CA TYR A 72 -17.60 11.26 2.82
C TYR A 72 -16.76 10.08 2.33
N LEU A 73 -15.43 10.21 2.31
CA LEU A 73 -14.50 9.13 1.95
C LEU A 73 -14.30 8.09 3.06
N ASP A 74 -14.99 8.22 4.18
CA ASP A 74 -15.05 7.19 5.24
C ASP A 74 -16.19 6.21 5.06
N GLY A 75 -17.06 6.42 4.06
CA GLY A 75 -18.21 5.58 3.75
C GLY A 75 -17.83 4.13 3.41
N ASP A 76 -18.76 3.20 3.62
CA ASP A 76 -18.51 1.76 3.41
C ASP A 76 -18.40 1.39 1.92
N ASN A 77 -18.96 2.21 1.02
CA ASN A 77 -18.89 2.01 -0.44
C ASN A 77 -17.65 2.66 -1.08
N ILE A 78 -16.78 3.29 -0.27
CA ILE A 78 -15.56 3.95 -0.75
C ILE A 78 -14.43 2.95 -0.86
N ASN A 79 -13.83 2.87 -2.03
CA ASN A 79 -12.66 2.03 -2.28
C ASN A 79 -11.34 2.85 -2.27
N ALA A 80 -10.21 2.14 -2.39
CA ALA A 80 -8.91 2.78 -2.36
C ALA A 80 -8.71 3.81 -3.48
N ASN A 81 -9.24 3.55 -4.67
CA ASN A 81 -9.05 4.45 -5.81
C ASN A 81 -9.80 5.77 -5.64
N ASP A 82 -10.91 5.78 -4.89
CA ASP A 82 -11.69 6.99 -4.65
C ASP A 82 -10.92 7.98 -3.77
N PHE A 83 -10.36 7.53 -2.64
CA PHE A 83 -9.59 8.43 -1.78
C PHE A 83 -8.21 8.77 -2.37
N ILE A 84 -7.61 7.91 -3.19
CA ILE A 84 -6.38 8.21 -3.93
C ILE A 84 -6.64 9.35 -4.92
N ARG A 85 -7.73 9.26 -5.69
CA ARG A 85 -8.10 10.30 -6.66
C ARG A 85 -8.29 11.65 -5.97
N GLU A 86 -9.00 11.68 -4.85
CA GLU A 86 -9.23 12.92 -4.11
C GLU A 86 -7.92 13.47 -3.52
N PHE A 87 -7.02 12.60 -3.05
CA PHE A 87 -5.70 13.00 -2.62
C PHE A 87 -4.89 13.64 -3.76
N MET A 88 -4.91 13.02 -4.94
CA MET A 88 -4.21 13.52 -6.14
C MET A 88 -4.74 14.87 -6.63
N ASN A 89 -6.01 15.20 -6.39
CA ASN A 89 -6.58 16.51 -6.69
C ASN A 89 -5.99 17.62 -5.81
N THR A 90 -5.48 17.27 -4.62
CA THR A 90 -4.95 18.22 -3.63
C THR A 90 -3.42 18.26 -3.64
N VAL A 91 -2.77 17.12 -3.84
CA VAL A 91 -1.31 16.98 -3.80
C VAL A 91 -0.82 16.50 -5.15
N ASP A 92 -0.18 17.41 -5.89
CA ASP A 92 0.38 17.11 -7.21
C ASP A 92 1.76 16.44 -7.10
N ALA A 93 1.93 15.33 -7.82
CA ALA A 93 3.18 14.58 -7.92
C ALA A 93 3.21 13.78 -9.24
N ASP A 94 4.40 13.31 -9.63
CA ASP A 94 4.58 12.41 -10.78
C ASP A 94 4.32 10.95 -10.40
N ILE A 95 4.78 10.57 -9.20
CA ILE A 95 4.67 9.21 -8.65
C ILE A 95 3.99 9.26 -7.27
N TYR A 96 3.10 8.34 -7.03
CA TYR A 96 2.40 8.17 -5.76
C TYR A 96 2.71 6.81 -5.16
N VAL A 97 2.95 6.80 -3.84
CA VAL A 97 3.13 5.60 -3.02
C VAL A 97 1.96 5.50 -2.05
N ASN A 98 1.04 4.59 -2.27
CA ASN A 98 -0.02 4.29 -1.31
C ASN A 98 0.48 3.22 -0.33
N ALA A 99 0.90 3.63 0.87
CA ALA A 99 1.47 2.78 1.91
C ALA A 99 0.45 2.53 3.04
N HIS A 100 0.47 1.32 3.61
CA HIS A 100 -0.53 0.90 4.59
C HIS A 100 0.06 0.63 5.98
N THR A 101 -0.62 1.11 7.02
CA THR A 101 -0.25 0.92 8.43
C THR A 101 -0.21 -0.54 8.87
N THR A 102 -0.94 -1.42 8.19
CA THR A 102 -1.00 -2.85 8.51
C THR A 102 0.23 -3.65 8.14
N SER A 103 1.27 -2.98 7.67
CA SER A 103 2.56 -3.57 7.29
C SER A 103 3.69 -2.98 8.15
N PRO A 104 3.72 -3.27 9.49
CA PRO A 104 4.69 -2.66 10.40
C PRO A 104 6.14 -3.04 10.15
N PHE A 105 6.39 -4.10 9.38
CA PHE A 105 7.72 -4.56 9.01
C PHE A 105 8.15 -4.13 7.60
N ALA A 106 7.44 -3.17 7.01
CA ALA A 106 7.83 -2.57 5.74
C ALA A 106 9.23 -1.96 5.85
N LYS A 107 10.09 -2.27 4.87
CA LYS A 107 11.44 -1.74 4.81
C LYS A 107 11.52 -0.57 3.82
N PRO A 108 12.28 0.50 4.13
CA PRO A 108 12.49 1.62 3.21
C PRO A 108 13.00 1.18 1.84
N GLU A 109 13.95 0.22 1.82
CA GLU A 109 14.55 -0.28 0.58
C GLU A 109 13.54 -0.99 -0.33
N THR A 110 12.53 -1.65 0.25
CA THR A 110 11.45 -2.28 -0.52
C THR A 110 10.59 -1.23 -1.23
N ILE A 111 10.31 -0.12 -0.54
CA ILE A 111 9.57 1.01 -1.11
C ILE A 111 10.40 1.69 -2.20
N ASP A 112 11.68 1.96 -1.93
CA ASP A 112 12.62 2.57 -2.88
C ASP A 112 12.72 1.77 -4.17
N GLU A 113 12.87 0.45 -4.09
CA GLU A 113 12.94 -0.42 -5.27
C GLU A 113 11.66 -0.32 -6.13
N CYS A 114 10.49 -0.32 -5.49
CA CYS A 114 9.21 -0.14 -6.20
C CYS A 114 9.16 1.23 -6.91
N VAL A 115 9.62 2.30 -6.24
CA VAL A 115 9.66 3.65 -6.83
C VAL A 115 10.63 3.70 -8.00
N GLU A 116 11.83 3.16 -7.86
CA GLU A 116 12.86 3.11 -8.92
C GLU A 116 12.35 2.38 -10.18
N LYS A 117 11.68 1.25 -10.00
CA LYS A 117 11.10 0.48 -11.11
C LYS A 117 10.03 1.26 -11.87
N VAL A 118 9.19 2.00 -11.17
CA VAL A 118 8.17 2.84 -11.78
C VAL A 118 8.80 4.10 -12.41
N ALA A 119 9.76 4.74 -11.72
CA ALA A 119 10.46 5.93 -12.21
C ALA A 119 11.29 5.66 -13.48
N SER A 120 11.78 4.43 -13.66
CA SER A 120 12.52 4.03 -14.87
C SER A 120 11.66 4.04 -16.14
N GLY A 121 10.32 4.04 -16.00
CA GLY A 121 9.38 3.91 -17.11
C GLY A 121 9.23 2.49 -17.67
N GLU A 122 9.96 1.51 -17.11
CA GLU A 122 9.83 0.10 -17.51
C GLU A 122 8.49 -0.49 -17.07
N TYR A 123 7.98 -0.03 -15.92
CA TYR A 123 6.70 -0.42 -15.34
C TYR A 123 5.82 0.80 -15.10
N ASP A 124 4.50 0.64 -15.24
CA ASP A 124 3.52 1.70 -15.02
C ASP A 124 3.01 1.78 -13.59
N SER A 125 3.27 0.73 -12.83
CA SER A 125 2.92 0.59 -11.41
C SER A 125 3.78 -0.49 -10.75
N ALA A 126 3.74 -0.57 -9.41
CA ALA A 126 4.38 -1.63 -8.63
C ALA A 126 3.55 -1.96 -7.38
N PHE A 127 3.67 -3.18 -6.89
CA PHE A 127 3.13 -3.59 -5.59
C PHE A 127 4.00 -4.66 -4.93
N CYS A 128 3.87 -4.78 -3.60
CA CYS A 128 4.57 -5.81 -2.83
C CYS A 128 3.71 -7.05 -2.68
N ALA A 129 4.32 -8.23 -2.87
CA ALA A 129 3.65 -9.51 -2.79
C ALA A 129 4.51 -10.56 -2.08
N GLU A 130 3.86 -11.58 -1.56
CA GLU A 130 4.48 -12.82 -1.11
C GLU A 130 4.46 -13.84 -2.25
N ALA A 131 5.60 -14.41 -2.55
CA ALA A 131 5.73 -15.47 -3.55
C ALA A 131 5.35 -16.82 -2.93
N LEU A 132 4.25 -17.41 -3.38
CA LEU A 132 3.68 -18.63 -2.82
C LEU A 132 3.89 -19.81 -3.77
N ARG A 133 4.43 -20.91 -3.24
CA ARG A 133 4.44 -22.23 -3.89
C ARG A 133 3.75 -23.22 -2.96
N THR A 134 2.44 -23.32 -3.08
CA THR A 134 1.61 -24.19 -2.26
C THR A 134 0.42 -24.69 -3.07
N PHE A 135 -0.15 -25.82 -2.64
CA PHE A 135 -1.38 -26.33 -3.22
C PHE A 135 -2.55 -25.43 -2.84
N MET A 136 -3.22 -24.85 -3.82
CA MET A 136 -4.32 -23.93 -3.59
C MET A 136 -5.65 -24.53 -4.00
N TRP A 137 -6.69 -24.25 -3.22
CA TRP A 137 -8.04 -24.74 -3.42
C TRP A 137 -9.03 -23.59 -3.40
N GLU A 138 -10.06 -23.66 -4.23
CA GLU A 138 -11.21 -22.77 -4.26
C GLU A 138 -12.48 -23.60 -4.25
N ASP A 139 -13.36 -23.39 -3.30
CA ASP A 139 -14.64 -24.09 -3.15
C ASP A 139 -14.53 -25.63 -3.30
N GLY A 140 -13.49 -26.21 -2.67
CA GLY A 140 -13.24 -27.66 -2.68
C GLY A 140 -12.64 -28.19 -3.98
N LYS A 141 -12.20 -27.31 -4.90
CA LYS A 141 -11.53 -27.68 -6.15
C LYS A 141 -10.08 -27.17 -6.16
N PRO A 142 -9.12 -27.96 -6.69
CA PRO A 142 -7.76 -27.48 -6.88
C PRO A 142 -7.72 -26.41 -7.98
N ILE A 143 -6.90 -25.34 -7.79
CA ILE A 143 -6.78 -24.26 -8.77
C ILE A 143 -5.42 -24.20 -9.46
N ASN A 144 -4.37 -24.77 -8.89
CA ASN A 144 -3.02 -24.68 -9.42
C ASN A 144 -2.30 -26.03 -9.56
N PHE A 145 -3.04 -27.15 -9.45
CA PHE A 145 -2.50 -28.49 -9.65
C PHE A 145 -3.59 -29.46 -10.10
N ASP A 146 -3.17 -30.61 -10.69
CA ASP A 146 -4.03 -31.72 -11.03
C ASP A 146 -4.01 -32.75 -9.89
N PRO A 147 -5.13 -33.07 -9.24
CA PRO A 147 -5.18 -34.05 -8.15
C PRO A 147 -4.92 -35.50 -8.61
N ASP A 148 -5.08 -35.81 -9.89
CA ASP A 148 -4.78 -37.14 -10.45
C ASP A 148 -3.28 -37.29 -10.80
N HIS A 149 -2.55 -36.16 -10.96
CA HIS A 149 -1.13 -36.11 -11.25
C HIS A 149 -0.43 -35.13 -10.29
N PHE A 150 -0.27 -35.53 -9.04
CA PHE A 150 0.20 -34.67 -7.93
C PHE A 150 1.65 -34.22 -8.19
N PRO A 151 1.91 -32.93 -8.46
CA PRO A 151 3.27 -32.43 -8.67
C PRO A 151 4.00 -32.30 -7.34
N ARG A 152 5.34 -32.17 -7.36
CA ARG A 152 6.10 -31.75 -6.19
C ARG A 152 5.83 -30.27 -5.94
N THR A 153 5.86 -29.85 -4.67
CA THR A 153 5.60 -28.42 -4.30
C THR A 153 6.51 -27.45 -5.08
N GLN A 154 7.78 -27.83 -5.32
CA GLN A 154 8.75 -27.02 -6.07
C GLN A 154 8.41 -26.85 -7.56
N ASP A 155 7.60 -27.74 -8.11
CA ASP A 155 7.19 -27.73 -9.53
C ASP A 155 5.86 -26.99 -9.73
N LEU A 156 5.19 -26.56 -8.63
CA LEU A 156 3.99 -25.75 -8.71
C LEU A 156 4.27 -24.38 -9.34
N PRO A 157 3.30 -23.80 -10.06
CA PRO A 157 3.40 -22.43 -10.52
C PRO A 157 3.56 -21.46 -9.36
N LEU A 158 4.36 -20.43 -9.56
CA LEU A 158 4.52 -19.35 -8.58
C LEU A 158 3.28 -18.45 -8.62
N ILE A 159 2.63 -18.29 -7.48
CA ILE A 159 1.48 -17.40 -7.29
C ILE A 159 1.89 -16.27 -6.34
N TYR A 160 1.43 -15.05 -6.62
CA TYR A 160 1.74 -13.89 -5.82
C TYR A 160 0.51 -13.44 -5.02
N GLY A 161 0.64 -13.43 -3.69
CA GLY A 161 -0.34 -12.83 -2.78
C GLY A 161 0.02 -11.39 -2.43
N GLU A 162 -0.85 -10.42 -2.70
CA GLU A 162 -0.60 -9.01 -2.34
C GLU A 162 -0.45 -8.83 -0.83
N THR A 163 0.65 -8.22 -0.38
CA THR A 163 0.93 -7.97 1.05
C THR A 163 0.45 -6.60 1.53
N SER A 164 0.01 -5.74 0.62
CA SER A 164 -0.46 -4.37 0.91
C SER A 164 0.58 -3.49 1.61
N ILE A 165 1.88 -3.77 1.48
CA ILE A 165 2.94 -2.91 2.04
C ILE A 165 2.88 -1.54 1.37
N ALA A 166 3.02 -1.52 0.04
CA ALA A 166 2.96 -0.33 -0.77
C ALA A 166 2.43 -0.65 -2.18
N TYR A 167 1.74 0.33 -2.76
CA TYR A 167 1.38 0.37 -4.17
C TYR A 167 1.99 1.65 -4.75
N VAL A 168 2.81 1.52 -5.75
CA VAL A 168 3.48 2.64 -6.42
C VAL A 168 2.95 2.77 -7.83
N PHE A 169 2.63 3.97 -8.27
CA PHE A 169 2.07 4.22 -9.60
C PHE A 169 2.35 5.65 -10.06
N THR A 170 2.44 5.84 -11.37
CA THR A 170 2.52 7.17 -11.96
C THR A 170 1.14 7.84 -11.97
N LYS A 171 1.12 9.18 -11.93
CA LYS A 171 -0.10 9.97 -12.13
C LYS A 171 -0.81 9.57 -13.42
N GLU A 172 -0.04 9.45 -14.50
CA GLU A 172 -0.56 9.09 -15.82
C GLU A 172 -1.24 7.71 -15.81
N SER A 173 -0.57 6.69 -15.24
CA SER A 173 -1.14 5.34 -15.17
C SER A 173 -2.44 5.31 -14.36
N PHE A 174 -2.49 6.00 -13.21
CA PHE A 174 -3.70 6.08 -12.41
C PHE A 174 -4.86 6.73 -13.18
N LEU A 175 -4.63 7.86 -13.84
CA LEU A 175 -5.66 8.56 -14.61
C LEU A 175 -6.15 7.74 -15.79
N LYS A 176 -5.25 7.02 -16.47
CA LYS A 176 -5.58 6.15 -17.62
C LYS A 176 -6.43 4.94 -17.21
N HIS A 177 -6.06 4.28 -16.12
CA HIS A 177 -6.68 3.01 -15.69
C HIS A 177 -7.74 3.18 -14.60
N ASN A 178 -7.84 4.35 -14.01
CA ASN A 178 -8.71 4.66 -12.87
C ASN A 178 -8.49 3.74 -11.66
N ARG A 179 -7.27 3.27 -11.46
CA ARG A 179 -6.85 2.35 -10.39
C ARG A 179 -5.35 2.46 -10.11
N ARG A 180 -4.94 2.06 -8.89
CA ARG A 180 -3.54 2.09 -8.43
C ARG A 180 -2.61 1.07 -9.08
N LEU A 181 -3.15 0.09 -9.80
CA LEU A 181 -2.39 -0.87 -10.60
C LEU A 181 -2.70 -0.66 -12.08
N GLY A 182 -1.68 -0.43 -12.87
CA GLY A 182 -1.79 -0.24 -14.32
C GLY A 182 -1.87 -1.55 -15.10
N SER A 183 -1.33 -1.56 -16.31
CA SER A 183 -1.32 -2.71 -17.21
C SER A 183 -0.02 -3.51 -17.17
N LYS A 184 1.07 -2.90 -16.66
CA LYS A 184 2.40 -3.52 -16.56
C LYS A 184 2.99 -3.30 -15.15
N PRO A 185 2.45 -3.96 -14.11
CA PRO A 185 2.95 -3.80 -12.75
C PRO A 185 4.27 -4.55 -12.52
N TYR A 186 5.17 -3.93 -11.73
CA TYR A 186 6.29 -4.62 -11.10
C TYR A 186 5.80 -5.31 -9.82
N ILE A 187 6.19 -6.57 -9.62
CA ILE A 187 5.88 -7.35 -8.41
C ILE A 187 7.17 -7.49 -7.60
N LYS A 188 7.16 -6.91 -6.38
CA LYS A 188 8.27 -6.97 -5.43
C LYS A 188 8.03 -8.03 -4.37
#